data_7681adcef4d020bc5530c3dda5b0080f
#
_entry.id   7681adcef4d020bc5530c3dda5b0080f
#
_cell.length_a   1.000
_cell.length_b   1.000
_cell.length_c   1.000
_cell.angle_alpha   90.00
_cell.angle_beta   90.00
_cell.angle_gamma   90.00
#
_symmetry.space_group_name_H-M   'P 1'
#
loop_
_entity.id
_entity.type
_entity.pdbx_description
1 polymer ?
#
loop_
_entity_poly.entity_id
_entity_poly.type
_entity_poly.pdbx_seq_one_letter_code
_entity_poly.pdbx_strand_id
1 'polypeptide(L)'
;MSTPRVHYPWYKKEDTDAFFALFQNNIANFVIIAISMLGMGFPAEIVFGQVLPGAAVAVMAGNFYYAWSAARLARRENRADVTALSYGISTPVMFVFLFGVLLPAKNLTGDAELAWKVAVAACLISGAIEAAISLIGGWVQKHLPRPAMLGAVAGVALTFIAGEMLFKTLEIPMIGLLVLAITIVGLVARISMPFRLPASLFAIVVGTALAYLIGAADSGKFNDAFTHLGFYPLLPNLAWYEGLGLLFTTMLALMTVILPITLYNAIETMNNVEAMSAAGDSYSVRECQAVDGFGTLLGALFGGVFPTTVYIATVGSKWMGAGRGYSLLNGAVYGIATMFGLIAFIAALIPVSVVAPILVFVGMSMIATAFNSNQARYYPAVALAMLPYFANYLMTRFNRGAPEVMQGISTAIGALGQGAMFSAILLGAMCAAVIDRQFRQATTFALVAAAMAFVGLMHAPQLAWYAAPDFVHGYLLMALFFAWYAWRGVEPATRGNATAD
;
A
#
# COMPACT_ATOMS: atom_id res chain seq x y z
N MET A 1 -6.30 -3.83 -49.65
CA MET A 1 -5.09 -4.54 -49.18
C MET A 1 -5.13 -4.51 -47.67
N SER A 2 -5.30 -5.66 -47.01
CA SER A 2 -5.27 -5.73 -45.56
C SER A 2 -3.83 -5.46 -45.09
N THR A 3 -3.62 -4.43 -44.30
CA THR A 3 -2.33 -4.19 -43.65
C THR A 3 -1.86 -5.47 -42.93
N PRO A 4 -0.61 -5.91 -43.11
CA PRO A 4 -0.12 -7.11 -42.46
C PRO A 4 -0.26 -6.94 -40.94
N ARG A 5 -0.88 -7.91 -40.26
CA ARG A 5 -1.03 -7.87 -38.79
C ARG A 5 0.34 -7.99 -38.18
N VAL A 6 0.69 -7.03 -37.30
CA VAL A 6 1.94 -7.06 -36.58
C VAL A 6 2.00 -8.31 -35.69
N HIS A 7 3.10 -9.02 -35.76
CA HIS A 7 3.38 -10.15 -34.87
C HIS A 7 3.79 -9.64 -33.49
N TYR A 8 2.98 -9.88 -32.46
CA TYR A 8 3.30 -9.55 -31.07
C TYR A 8 3.68 -10.84 -30.32
N PRO A 9 4.98 -11.03 -29.99
CA PRO A 9 5.48 -12.29 -29.45
C PRO A 9 4.99 -12.55 -28.03
N TRP A 10 5.01 -13.82 -27.63
CA TRP A 10 4.72 -14.22 -26.25
C TRP A 10 5.82 -13.83 -25.28
N TYR A 11 7.07 -13.79 -25.77
CA TYR A 11 8.25 -13.49 -24.99
C TYR A 11 9.30 -12.80 -25.86
N LYS A 12 10.00 -11.82 -25.27
CA LYS A 12 11.14 -11.10 -25.85
C LYS A 12 12.33 -11.21 -24.88
N LYS A 13 13.55 -11.00 -25.36
CA LYS A 13 14.75 -10.99 -24.49
C LYS A 13 14.67 -9.94 -23.39
N GLU A 14 14.12 -8.79 -23.72
CA GLU A 14 13.93 -7.64 -22.82
C GLU A 14 12.92 -7.96 -21.67
N ASP A 15 12.06 -8.94 -21.87
CA ASP A 15 11.16 -9.43 -20.83
C ASP A 15 11.90 -10.06 -19.64
N THR A 16 13.14 -10.55 -19.83
CA THR A 16 13.94 -11.14 -18.74
C THR A 16 14.29 -10.08 -17.69
N ASP A 17 14.83 -8.93 -18.11
CA ASP A 17 15.24 -7.87 -17.19
C ASP A 17 14.01 -7.25 -16.49
N ALA A 18 12.93 -7.03 -17.23
CA ALA A 18 11.67 -6.55 -16.68
C ALA A 18 11.02 -7.58 -15.71
N PHE A 19 11.16 -8.89 -15.99
CA PHE A 19 10.72 -9.94 -15.07
C PHE A 19 11.47 -9.86 -13.74
N PHE A 20 12.79 -9.76 -13.76
CA PHE A 20 13.56 -9.68 -12.52
C PHE A 20 13.23 -8.40 -11.72
N ALA A 21 12.99 -7.27 -12.39
CA ALA A 21 12.57 -6.04 -11.73
C ALA A 21 11.19 -6.20 -11.05
N LEU A 22 10.22 -6.77 -11.75
CA LEU A 22 8.88 -7.03 -11.19
C LEU A 22 8.91 -8.12 -10.11
N PHE A 23 9.67 -9.20 -10.34
CA PHE A 23 9.85 -10.29 -9.40
C PHE A 23 10.41 -9.78 -8.07
N GLN A 24 11.46 -8.94 -8.12
CA GLN A 24 12.06 -8.36 -6.92
C GLN A 24 11.06 -7.52 -6.12
N ASN A 25 10.20 -6.74 -6.78
CA ASN A 25 9.19 -5.95 -6.10
C ASN A 25 8.14 -6.85 -5.41
N ASN A 26 7.64 -7.84 -6.11
CA ASN A 26 6.64 -8.75 -5.56
C ASN A 26 7.21 -9.64 -4.45
N ILE A 27 8.44 -10.20 -4.59
CA ILE A 27 9.02 -11.02 -3.53
C ILE A 27 9.26 -10.22 -2.25
N ALA A 28 9.64 -8.95 -2.37
CA ALA A 28 9.78 -8.07 -1.22
C ALA A 28 8.44 -7.98 -0.47
N ASN A 29 7.32 -7.74 -1.15
CA ASN A 29 6.00 -7.70 -0.52
C ASN A 29 5.65 -9.02 0.17
N PHE A 30 5.85 -10.17 -0.47
CA PHE A 30 5.54 -11.48 0.10
C PHE A 30 6.39 -11.79 1.34
N VAL A 31 7.69 -11.48 1.29
CA VAL A 31 8.59 -11.65 2.44
C VAL A 31 8.20 -10.71 3.59
N ILE A 32 7.87 -9.46 3.30
CA ILE A 32 7.39 -8.48 4.28
C ILE A 32 6.12 -8.98 4.96
N ILE A 33 5.14 -9.45 4.18
CA ILE A 33 3.90 -10.02 4.70
C ILE A 33 4.19 -11.17 5.66
N ALA A 34 4.98 -12.14 5.21
CA ALA A 34 5.33 -13.31 6.01
C ALA A 34 6.00 -12.92 7.34
N ILE A 35 7.06 -12.12 7.28
CA ILE A 35 7.81 -11.70 8.47
C ILE A 35 6.95 -10.85 9.40
N SER A 36 6.17 -9.91 8.86
CA SER A 36 5.32 -9.04 9.67
C SER A 36 4.23 -9.83 10.37
N MET A 37 3.54 -10.74 9.67
CA MET A 37 2.47 -11.53 10.27
C MET A 37 3.01 -12.54 11.30
N LEU A 38 4.11 -13.23 11.02
CA LEU A 38 4.78 -14.09 11.99
C LEU A 38 5.26 -13.29 13.21
N GLY A 39 5.84 -12.11 12.99
CA GLY A 39 6.26 -11.19 14.07
C GLY A 39 5.09 -10.66 14.92
N MET A 40 3.91 -10.53 14.35
CA MET A 40 2.66 -10.25 15.08
C MET A 40 2.10 -11.49 15.78
N GLY A 41 2.69 -12.69 15.60
CA GLY A 41 2.26 -13.95 16.20
C GLY A 41 1.07 -14.61 15.49
N PHE A 42 0.95 -14.44 14.18
CA PHE A 42 0.07 -15.28 13.37
C PHE A 42 0.73 -16.65 13.15
N PRO A 43 -0.05 -17.76 13.23
CA PRO A 43 0.45 -19.10 12.94
C PRO A 43 0.98 -19.23 11.51
N ALA A 44 2.03 -20.03 11.32
CA ALA A 44 2.62 -20.28 10.01
C ALA A 44 1.62 -20.88 9.00
N GLU A 45 0.68 -21.71 9.48
CA GLU A 45 -0.37 -22.31 8.68
C GLU A 45 -1.30 -21.26 8.07
N ILE A 46 -1.60 -20.19 8.79
CA ILE A 46 -2.41 -19.07 8.26
C ILE A 46 -1.58 -18.28 7.24
N VAL A 47 -0.35 -17.94 7.58
CA VAL A 47 0.51 -17.10 6.72
C VAL A 47 0.82 -17.82 5.42
N PHE A 48 1.37 -19.03 5.51
CA PHE A 48 1.86 -19.79 4.35
C PHE A 48 0.79 -20.65 3.68
N GLY A 49 -0.22 -21.10 4.45
CA GLY A 49 -1.27 -21.95 3.93
C GLY A 49 -2.49 -21.23 3.40
N GLN A 50 -2.69 -19.94 3.76
CA GLN A 50 -3.90 -19.19 3.39
C GLN A 50 -3.54 -17.83 2.75
N VAL A 51 -2.82 -16.97 3.49
CA VAL A 51 -2.61 -15.57 3.10
C VAL A 51 -1.74 -15.46 1.85
N LEU A 52 -0.57 -16.09 1.83
CA LEU A 52 0.33 -16.05 0.67
C LEU A 52 -0.25 -16.78 -0.55
N PRO A 53 -0.89 -17.96 -0.44
CA PRO A 53 -1.61 -18.58 -1.56
C PRO A 53 -2.70 -17.69 -2.14
N GLY A 54 -3.53 -17.07 -1.32
CA GLY A 54 -4.55 -16.13 -1.77
C GLY A 54 -3.97 -14.91 -2.49
N ALA A 55 -2.91 -14.34 -1.95
CA ALA A 55 -2.18 -13.24 -2.59
C ALA A 55 -1.57 -13.68 -3.93
N ALA A 56 -0.99 -14.89 -4.01
CA ALA A 56 -0.42 -15.42 -5.25
C ALA A 56 -1.48 -15.63 -6.34
N VAL A 57 -2.68 -16.07 -5.98
CA VAL A 57 -3.82 -16.19 -6.93
C VAL A 57 -4.17 -14.84 -7.53
N ALA A 58 -4.27 -13.79 -6.70
CA ALA A 58 -4.54 -12.43 -7.19
C ALA A 58 -3.45 -11.93 -8.14
N VAL A 59 -2.16 -12.06 -7.71
CA VAL A 59 -0.99 -11.65 -8.52
C VAL A 59 -0.93 -12.40 -9.83
N MET A 60 -1.16 -13.71 -9.81
CA MET A 60 -1.16 -14.57 -11.01
C MET A 60 -2.27 -14.17 -11.97
N ALA A 61 -3.50 -14.03 -11.49
CA ALA A 61 -4.66 -13.68 -12.32
C ALA A 61 -4.50 -12.31 -13.00
N GLY A 62 -4.07 -11.30 -12.25
CA GLY A 62 -3.87 -9.96 -12.79
C GLY A 62 -2.73 -9.89 -13.81
N ASN A 63 -1.58 -10.55 -13.54
CA ASN A 63 -0.47 -10.58 -14.49
C ASN A 63 -0.86 -11.30 -15.80
N PHE A 64 -1.63 -12.40 -15.74
CA PHE A 64 -2.12 -13.07 -16.94
C PHE A 64 -3.12 -12.19 -17.70
N TYR A 65 -4.01 -11.50 -16.98
CA TYR A 65 -4.94 -10.57 -17.59
C TYR A 65 -4.21 -9.43 -18.31
N TYR A 66 -3.24 -8.79 -17.68
CA TYR A 66 -2.51 -7.66 -18.28
C TYR A 66 -1.61 -8.09 -19.44
N ALA A 67 -1.07 -9.30 -19.40
CA ALA A 67 -0.38 -9.87 -20.57
C ALA A 67 -1.32 -10.09 -21.75
N TRP A 68 -2.57 -10.54 -21.50
CA TRP A 68 -3.62 -10.65 -22.53
C TRP A 68 -4.07 -9.26 -23.02
N SER A 69 -4.28 -8.31 -22.11
CA SER A 69 -4.68 -6.93 -22.43
C SER A 69 -3.64 -6.23 -23.31
N ALA A 70 -2.34 -6.42 -23.01
CA ALA A 70 -1.26 -5.91 -23.85
C ALA A 70 -1.32 -6.47 -25.28
N ALA A 71 -1.58 -7.77 -25.43
CA ALA A 71 -1.74 -8.38 -26.74
C ALA A 71 -2.97 -7.85 -27.49
N ARG A 72 -4.06 -7.53 -26.76
CA ARG A 72 -5.26 -6.89 -27.33
C ARG A 72 -4.94 -5.47 -27.80
N LEU A 73 -4.22 -4.68 -27.00
CA LEU A 73 -3.79 -3.32 -27.33
C LEU A 73 -2.86 -3.32 -28.56
N ALA A 74 -1.85 -4.20 -28.59
CA ALA A 74 -0.91 -4.35 -29.68
C ALA A 74 -1.62 -4.65 -31.02
N ARG A 75 -2.62 -5.53 -31.00
CA ARG A 75 -3.44 -5.85 -32.18
C ARG A 75 -4.31 -4.67 -32.61
N ARG A 76 -4.91 -3.94 -31.67
CA ARG A 76 -5.76 -2.78 -31.95
C ARG A 76 -4.99 -1.65 -32.59
N GLU A 77 -3.76 -1.40 -32.10
CA GLU A 77 -2.91 -0.31 -32.56
C GLU A 77 -1.93 -0.74 -33.66
N ASN A 78 -1.93 -2.03 -34.03
CA ASN A 78 -1.06 -2.64 -35.02
C ASN A 78 0.43 -2.33 -34.80
N ARG A 79 0.91 -2.45 -33.54
CA ARG A 79 2.31 -2.21 -33.14
C ARG A 79 2.80 -3.28 -32.15
N ALA A 80 4.12 -3.56 -32.15
CA ALA A 80 4.73 -4.64 -31.36
C ALA A 80 5.47 -4.14 -30.11
N ASP A 81 5.51 -2.84 -29.87
CA ASP A 81 6.23 -2.20 -28.76
C ASP A 81 5.37 -1.96 -27.52
N VAL A 82 4.17 -2.55 -27.48
CA VAL A 82 3.27 -2.50 -26.31
C VAL A 82 3.87 -3.31 -25.16
N THR A 83 3.80 -2.77 -23.95
CA THR A 83 4.27 -3.39 -22.71
C THR A 83 3.07 -3.73 -21.81
N ALA A 84 2.98 -4.95 -21.27
CA ALA A 84 1.95 -5.31 -20.29
C ALA A 84 2.08 -4.46 -19.02
N LEU A 85 0.98 -4.21 -18.33
CA LEU A 85 1.03 -3.56 -17.03
C LEU A 85 1.60 -4.53 -15.99
N SER A 86 2.54 -4.05 -15.18
CA SER A 86 3.06 -4.76 -14.00
C SER A 86 1.99 -4.78 -12.92
N TYR A 87 1.80 -5.91 -12.27
CA TYR A 87 0.73 -6.09 -11.30
C TYR A 87 1.17 -6.86 -10.06
N GLY A 88 0.64 -6.47 -8.92
CA GLY A 88 0.91 -7.14 -7.66
C GLY A 88 0.20 -6.49 -6.48
N ILE A 89 0.61 -6.84 -5.26
CA ILE A 89 0.06 -6.27 -4.03
C ILE A 89 0.48 -4.79 -3.95
N SER A 90 -0.49 -3.88 -3.72
CA SER A 90 -0.18 -2.48 -3.43
C SER A 90 0.62 -2.37 -2.14
N THR A 91 1.89 -1.97 -2.24
CA THR A 91 2.79 -1.88 -1.08
C THR A 91 2.27 -0.91 -0.01
N PRO A 92 1.80 0.32 -0.33
CA PRO A 92 1.23 1.21 0.67
C PRO A 92 0.01 0.63 1.36
N VAL A 93 -0.89 0.04 0.59
CA VAL A 93 -2.13 -0.57 1.10
C VAL A 93 -1.83 -1.79 1.97
N MET A 94 -0.86 -2.60 1.58
CA MET A 94 -0.39 -3.76 2.35
C MET A 94 0.02 -3.35 3.77
N PHE A 95 0.78 -2.28 3.94
CA PHE A 95 1.18 -1.81 5.25
C PHE A 95 0.00 -1.30 6.08
N VAL A 96 -0.94 -0.60 5.45
CA VAL A 96 -2.16 -0.15 6.14
C VAL A 96 -3.01 -1.36 6.56
N PHE A 97 -3.10 -2.39 5.74
CA PHE A 97 -3.80 -3.63 6.11
C PHE A 97 -3.08 -4.40 7.22
N LEU A 98 -1.73 -4.49 7.21
CA LEU A 98 -0.96 -5.12 8.28
C LEU A 98 -1.19 -4.43 9.63
N PHE A 99 -1.03 -3.10 9.67
CA PHE A 99 -0.99 -2.34 10.92
C PHE A 99 -2.31 -1.65 11.28
N GLY A 100 -3.17 -1.40 10.31
CA GLY A 100 -4.46 -0.74 10.52
C GLY A 100 -5.67 -1.69 10.51
N VAL A 101 -5.52 -2.91 10.01
CA VAL A 101 -6.59 -3.92 9.98
C VAL A 101 -6.21 -5.18 10.75
N LEU A 102 -5.17 -5.92 10.31
CA LEU A 102 -4.76 -7.19 10.91
C LEU A 102 -4.33 -7.05 12.38
N LEU A 103 -3.42 -6.12 12.66
CA LEU A 103 -2.93 -5.92 14.03
C LEU A 103 -4.04 -5.46 15.00
N PRO A 104 -4.88 -4.45 14.67
CA PRO A 104 -6.02 -4.09 15.50
C PRO A 104 -7.04 -5.22 15.65
N ALA A 105 -7.38 -5.95 14.58
CA ALA A 105 -8.29 -7.08 14.64
C ALA A 105 -7.77 -8.17 15.60
N LYS A 106 -6.49 -8.55 15.47
CA LYS A 106 -5.85 -9.50 16.38
C LYS A 106 -5.84 -8.99 17.81
N ASN A 107 -5.59 -7.73 17.96
CA ASN A 107 -5.59 -7.08 19.26
C ASN A 107 -6.97 -7.06 19.90
N LEU A 108 -8.04 -6.89 19.15
CA LEU A 108 -9.41 -6.89 19.67
C LEU A 108 -9.94 -8.30 19.96
N THR A 109 -9.64 -9.27 19.12
CA THR A 109 -10.09 -10.65 19.27
C THR A 109 -9.26 -11.48 20.25
N GLY A 110 -7.94 -11.17 20.34
CA GLY A 110 -6.97 -12.06 20.99
C GLY A 110 -6.67 -13.33 20.17
N ASP A 111 -7.30 -13.52 19.02
CA ASP A 111 -7.25 -14.70 18.17
C ASP A 111 -6.75 -14.35 16.77
N ALA A 112 -5.73 -15.08 16.29
CA ALA A 112 -5.12 -14.86 14.99
C ALA A 112 -6.02 -15.32 13.82
N GLU A 113 -6.79 -16.39 14.01
CA GLU A 113 -7.68 -16.91 12.98
C GLU A 113 -8.87 -15.97 12.75
N LEU A 114 -9.50 -15.49 13.83
CA LEU A 114 -10.58 -14.50 13.73
C LEU A 114 -10.09 -13.19 13.11
N ALA A 115 -8.90 -12.74 13.48
CA ALA A 115 -8.29 -11.54 12.89
C ALA A 115 -8.01 -11.70 11.40
N TRP A 116 -7.53 -12.88 10.97
CA TRP A 116 -7.33 -13.20 9.57
C TRP A 116 -8.67 -13.19 8.81
N LYS A 117 -9.72 -13.83 9.32
CA LYS A 117 -11.07 -13.83 8.72
C LYS A 117 -11.60 -12.40 8.52
N VAL A 118 -11.43 -11.54 9.52
CA VAL A 118 -11.81 -10.11 9.43
C VAL A 118 -11.01 -9.38 8.34
N ALA A 119 -9.71 -9.64 8.23
CA ALA A 119 -8.88 -9.02 7.20
C ALA A 119 -9.22 -9.53 5.78
N VAL A 120 -9.59 -10.82 5.64
CA VAL A 120 -10.13 -11.36 4.37
C VAL A 120 -11.41 -10.63 3.98
N ALA A 121 -12.33 -10.43 4.93
CA ALA A 121 -13.56 -9.68 4.69
C ALA A 121 -13.28 -8.21 4.33
N ALA A 122 -12.33 -7.58 5.00
CA ALA A 122 -11.89 -6.22 4.69
C ALA A 122 -11.32 -6.13 3.26
N CYS A 123 -10.50 -7.11 2.85
CA CYS A 123 -9.96 -7.21 1.50
C CYS A 123 -11.09 -7.42 0.46
N LEU A 124 -12.06 -8.27 0.76
CA LEU A 124 -13.23 -8.48 -0.10
C LEU A 124 -14.02 -7.18 -0.31
N ILE A 125 -14.30 -6.44 0.78
CA ILE A 125 -14.98 -5.14 0.71
C ILE A 125 -14.15 -4.14 -0.09
N SER A 126 -12.84 -4.09 0.14
CA SER A 126 -11.93 -3.23 -0.60
C SER A 126 -12.02 -3.50 -2.11
N GLY A 127 -11.92 -4.77 -2.52
CA GLY A 127 -12.04 -5.16 -3.93
C GLY A 127 -13.41 -4.82 -4.54
N ALA A 128 -14.50 -5.01 -3.79
CA ALA A 128 -15.85 -4.67 -4.24
C ALA A 128 -16.03 -3.15 -4.43
N ILE A 129 -15.52 -2.34 -3.49
CA ILE A 129 -15.56 -0.88 -3.57
C ILE A 129 -14.70 -0.40 -4.74
N GLU A 130 -13.51 -0.95 -4.93
CA GLU A 130 -12.60 -0.58 -6.02
C GLU A 130 -13.22 -0.91 -7.40
N ALA A 131 -13.82 -2.09 -7.54
CA ALA A 131 -14.59 -2.44 -8.73
C ALA A 131 -15.75 -1.47 -8.98
N ALA A 132 -16.46 -1.04 -7.93
CA ALA A 132 -17.52 -0.04 -8.04
C ALA A 132 -16.99 1.36 -8.38
N ILE A 133 -15.86 1.78 -7.83
CA ILE A 133 -15.19 3.05 -8.15
C ILE A 133 -14.80 3.11 -9.62
N SER A 134 -14.53 1.98 -10.28
CA SER A 134 -14.28 1.95 -11.73
C SER A 134 -15.36 2.68 -12.55
N LEU A 135 -16.58 2.77 -12.03
CA LEU A 135 -17.70 3.46 -12.66
C LEU A 135 -17.65 4.99 -12.48
N ILE A 136 -17.09 5.47 -11.37
CA ILE A 136 -17.10 6.89 -10.95
C ILE A 136 -15.69 7.49 -10.76
N GLY A 137 -14.64 6.75 -11.11
CA GLY A 137 -13.24 7.11 -10.80
C GLY A 137 -12.83 8.50 -11.28
N GLY A 138 -13.27 8.92 -12.45
CA GLY A 138 -12.99 10.26 -12.96
C GLY A 138 -13.60 11.38 -12.11
N TRP A 139 -14.71 11.12 -11.40
CA TRP A 139 -15.28 12.06 -10.44
C TRP A 139 -14.44 12.15 -9.18
N VAL A 140 -14.02 11.00 -8.63
CA VAL A 140 -13.19 10.91 -7.43
C VAL A 140 -11.87 11.66 -7.63
N GLN A 141 -11.18 11.42 -8.74
CA GLN A 141 -9.91 12.06 -9.07
C GLN A 141 -10.01 13.60 -9.13
N LYS A 142 -11.15 14.14 -9.58
CA LYS A 142 -11.36 15.58 -9.65
C LYS A 142 -11.61 16.25 -8.30
N HIS A 143 -12.10 15.53 -7.30
CA HIS A 143 -12.58 16.12 -6.05
C HIS A 143 -11.64 15.91 -4.86
N LEU A 144 -10.74 14.90 -4.90
CA LEU A 144 -9.77 14.68 -3.85
C LEU A 144 -8.39 15.22 -4.25
N PRO A 145 -7.86 16.22 -3.51
CA PRO A 145 -6.54 16.76 -3.79
C PRO A 145 -5.43 15.71 -3.60
N ARG A 146 -4.61 15.53 -4.63
CA ARG A 146 -3.47 14.60 -4.62
C ARG A 146 -2.52 14.79 -3.43
N PRO A 147 -2.17 16.05 -3.01
CA PRO A 147 -1.31 16.27 -1.85
C PRO A 147 -1.85 15.67 -0.54
N ALA A 148 -3.17 15.74 -0.35
CA ALA A 148 -3.84 15.22 0.85
C ALA A 148 -3.70 13.70 0.96
N MET A 149 -3.92 13.01 -0.14
CA MET A 149 -3.90 11.54 -0.17
C MET A 149 -2.48 11.00 -0.05
N LEU A 150 -1.55 11.54 -0.84
CA LEU A 150 -0.15 11.14 -0.76
C LEU A 150 0.45 11.49 0.60
N GLY A 151 0.05 12.62 1.19
CA GLY A 151 0.46 13.01 2.54
C GLY A 151 -0.04 12.05 3.62
N ALA A 152 -1.30 11.61 3.54
CA ALA A 152 -1.85 10.63 4.48
C ALA A 152 -1.06 9.30 4.44
N VAL A 153 -0.77 8.80 3.23
CA VAL A 153 0.05 7.58 3.06
C VAL A 153 1.50 7.79 3.50
N ALA A 154 2.07 8.98 3.25
CA ALA A 154 3.40 9.32 3.76
C ALA A 154 3.43 9.35 5.30
N GLY A 155 2.32 9.69 5.97
CA GLY A 155 2.18 9.59 7.42
C GLY A 155 2.29 8.15 7.92
N VAL A 156 1.63 7.19 7.27
CA VAL A 156 1.80 5.75 7.53
C VAL A 156 3.26 5.34 7.30
N ALA A 157 3.81 5.78 6.17
CA ALA A 157 5.17 5.45 5.79
C ALA A 157 6.21 5.94 6.81
N LEU A 158 6.04 7.16 7.31
CA LEU A 158 6.91 7.74 8.32
C LEU A 158 6.86 6.99 9.65
N THR A 159 5.67 6.61 10.11
CA THR A 159 5.47 6.05 11.46
C THR A 159 5.64 4.54 11.49
N PHE A 160 4.81 3.80 10.73
CA PHE A 160 4.76 2.34 10.80
C PHE A 160 5.77 1.64 9.90
N ILE A 161 6.23 2.30 8.81
CA ILE A 161 7.16 1.67 7.87
C ILE A 161 8.59 2.10 8.16
N ALA A 162 8.93 3.39 7.99
CA ALA A 162 10.29 3.85 8.20
C ALA A 162 10.66 3.90 9.70
N GLY A 163 9.81 4.51 10.54
CA GLY A 163 10.11 4.71 11.96
C GLY A 163 10.21 3.41 12.73
N GLU A 164 9.18 2.57 12.66
CA GLU A 164 9.15 1.26 13.33
C GLU A 164 10.29 0.36 12.86
N MET A 165 10.53 0.30 11.55
CA MET A 165 11.58 -0.54 11.01
C MET A 165 12.99 -0.01 11.31
N LEU A 166 13.15 1.31 11.51
CA LEU A 166 14.42 1.86 11.98
C LEU A 166 14.74 1.39 13.40
N PHE A 167 13.75 1.31 14.30
CA PHE A 167 13.95 0.72 15.62
C PHE A 167 14.38 -0.74 15.50
N LYS A 168 13.69 -1.55 14.67
CA LYS A 168 14.05 -2.94 14.41
C LYS A 168 15.45 -3.11 13.77
N THR A 169 15.84 -2.19 12.93
CA THR A 169 17.20 -2.13 12.35
C THR A 169 18.26 -1.98 13.44
N LEU A 170 17.99 -1.15 14.45
CA LEU A 170 18.94 -0.83 15.51
C LEU A 170 18.87 -1.79 16.71
N GLU A 171 17.96 -2.77 16.74
CA GLU A 171 17.98 -3.85 17.75
C GLU A 171 19.25 -4.71 17.63
N ILE A 172 19.78 -4.91 16.42
CA ILE A 172 21.07 -5.58 16.17
C ILE A 172 21.91 -4.67 15.25
N PRO A 173 22.59 -3.64 15.81
CA PRO A 173 23.22 -2.59 15.00
C PRO A 173 24.28 -3.11 14.02
N MET A 174 25.01 -4.18 14.38
CA MET A 174 26.02 -4.79 13.49
C MET A 174 25.45 -5.23 12.15
N ILE A 175 24.26 -5.83 12.16
CA ILE A 175 23.57 -6.28 10.96
C ILE A 175 22.84 -5.10 10.33
N GLY A 176 22.01 -4.42 11.13
CA GLY A 176 21.09 -3.40 10.64
C GLY A 176 21.80 -2.23 9.98
N LEU A 177 22.89 -1.71 10.56
CA LEU A 177 23.65 -0.59 9.98
C LEU A 177 24.38 -0.99 8.70
N LEU A 178 24.94 -2.22 8.64
CA LEU A 178 25.57 -2.71 7.40
C LEU A 178 24.55 -2.82 6.27
N VAL A 179 23.40 -3.46 6.54
CA VAL A 179 22.34 -3.63 5.55
C VAL A 179 21.74 -2.28 5.15
N LEU A 180 21.59 -1.34 6.10
CA LEU A 180 21.14 0.02 5.81
C LEU A 180 22.14 0.75 4.90
N ALA A 181 23.44 0.62 5.14
CA ALA A 181 24.47 1.21 4.30
C ALA A 181 24.41 0.66 2.87
N ILE A 182 24.31 -0.67 2.71
CA ILE A 182 24.15 -1.31 1.40
C ILE A 182 22.89 -0.79 0.70
N THR A 183 21.79 -0.69 1.44
CA THR A 183 20.51 -0.21 0.93
C THR A 183 20.60 1.24 0.45
N ILE A 184 21.24 2.13 1.21
CA ILE A 184 21.46 3.53 0.83
C ILE A 184 22.34 3.62 -0.43
N VAL A 185 23.45 2.91 -0.47
CA VAL A 185 24.36 2.92 -1.62
C VAL A 185 23.68 2.37 -2.87
N GLY A 186 22.99 1.25 -2.75
CA GLY A 186 22.40 0.57 -3.91
C GLY A 186 21.07 1.15 -4.39
N LEU A 187 20.17 1.51 -3.47
CA LEU A 187 18.81 1.92 -3.83
C LEU A 187 18.64 3.45 -3.86
N VAL A 188 19.33 4.20 -2.97
CA VAL A 188 19.25 5.66 -2.96
C VAL A 188 20.27 6.26 -3.94
N ALA A 189 21.55 5.91 -3.80
CA ALA A 189 22.62 6.41 -4.67
C ALA A 189 22.65 5.70 -6.03
N ARG A 190 21.91 4.60 -6.20
CA ARG A 190 21.83 3.80 -7.44
C ARG A 190 23.18 3.31 -7.94
N ILE A 191 24.08 3.00 -7.02
CA ILE A 191 25.39 2.42 -7.33
C ILE A 191 25.23 0.91 -7.49
N SER A 192 25.81 0.36 -8.56
CA SER A 192 25.74 -1.09 -8.83
C SER A 192 26.48 -1.88 -7.76
N MET A 193 25.84 -2.92 -7.24
CA MET A 193 26.43 -3.84 -6.27
C MET A 193 27.45 -4.80 -6.93
N PRO A 194 28.36 -5.40 -6.12
CA PRO A 194 29.23 -6.46 -6.59
C PRO A 194 28.46 -7.56 -7.35
N PHE A 195 29.10 -8.15 -8.33
CA PHE A 195 28.52 -9.18 -9.21
C PHE A 195 27.26 -8.71 -9.99
N ARG A 196 27.00 -7.39 -10.07
CA ARG A 196 25.79 -6.80 -10.67
C ARG A 196 24.48 -7.33 -10.07
N LEU A 197 24.52 -7.76 -8.81
CA LEU A 197 23.32 -8.20 -8.10
C LEU A 197 22.40 -6.99 -7.81
N PRO A 198 21.06 -7.20 -7.81
CA PRO A 198 20.13 -6.22 -7.28
C PRO A 198 20.47 -5.84 -5.85
N ALA A 199 20.42 -4.55 -5.50
CA ALA A 199 20.90 -4.06 -4.21
C ALA A 199 20.18 -4.68 -3.01
N SER A 200 18.87 -4.88 -3.10
CA SER A 200 18.09 -5.53 -2.04
C SER A 200 18.48 -7.01 -1.89
N LEU A 201 18.71 -7.73 -2.99
CA LEU A 201 19.17 -9.12 -2.92
C LEU A 201 20.56 -9.21 -2.28
N PHE A 202 21.50 -8.34 -2.69
CA PHE A 202 22.83 -8.27 -2.09
C PHE A 202 22.77 -7.95 -0.60
N ALA A 203 21.91 -6.98 -0.20
CA ALA A 203 21.66 -6.63 1.20
C ALA A 203 21.14 -7.82 2.02
N ILE A 204 20.16 -8.55 1.47
CA ILE A 204 19.57 -9.74 2.11
C ILE A 204 20.66 -10.84 2.26
N VAL A 205 21.39 -11.16 1.21
CA VAL A 205 22.41 -12.21 1.25
C VAL A 205 23.51 -11.87 2.25
N VAL A 206 24.08 -10.67 2.17
CA VAL A 206 25.17 -10.23 3.07
C VAL A 206 24.68 -10.13 4.51
N GLY A 207 23.51 -9.53 4.74
CA GLY A 207 22.93 -9.39 6.06
C GLY A 207 22.58 -10.73 6.70
N THR A 208 21.98 -11.64 5.94
CA THR A 208 21.65 -12.98 6.42
C THR A 208 22.92 -13.79 6.72
N ALA A 209 23.92 -13.76 5.85
CA ALA A 209 25.19 -14.41 6.10
C ALA A 209 25.86 -13.89 7.37
N LEU A 210 25.90 -12.57 7.57
CA LEU A 210 26.43 -11.96 8.80
C LEU A 210 25.63 -12.37 10.03
N ALA A 211 24.29 -12.42 9.94
CA ALA A 211 23.43 -12.81 11.06
C ALA A 211 23.73 -14.23 11.57
N TYR A 212 23.94 -15.17 10.64
CA TYR A 212 24.35 -16.54 11.00
C TYR A 212 25.78 -16.59 11.51
N LEU A 213 26.73 -15.84 10.94
CA LEU A 213 28.13 -15.80 11.35
C LEU A 213 28.32 -15.30 12.78
N ILE A 214 27.56 -14.30 13.21
CA ILE A 214 27.66 -13.73 14.58
C ILE A 214 26.74 -14.44 15.56
N GLY A 215 26.01 -15.49 15.15
CA GLY A 215 25.08 -16.23 16.00
C GLY A 215 23.79 -15.44 16.37
N ALA A 216 23.50 -14.35 15.67
CA ALA A 216 22.28 -13.59 15.85
C ALA A 216 21.06 -14.25 15.19
N ALA A 217 21.26 -15.13 14.22
CA ALA A 217 20.25 -16.02 13.65
C ALA A 217 20.48 -17.45 14.17
N ASP A 218 19.42 -18.06 14.65
CA ASP A 218 19.47 -19.43 15.14
C ASP A 218 19.65 -20.39 13.95
N SER A 219 20.66 -21.25 14.00
CA SER A 219 20.89 -22.31 13.01
C SER A 219 19.74 -23.33 12.95
N GLY A 220 18.96 -23.47 14.01
CA GLY A 220 17.71 -24.25 14.01
C GLY A 220 16.69 -23.77 12.98
N LYS A 221 16.61 -22.45 12.76
CA LYS A 221 15.71 -21.86 11.73
C LYS A 221 16.01 -22.31 10.31
N PHE A 222 17.27 -22.70 10.04
CA PHE A 222 17.61 -23.26 8.74
C PHE A 222 16.90 -24.60 8.51
N ASN A 223 16.91 -25.48 9.53
CA ASN A 223 16.18 -26.73 9.46
C ASN A 223 14.67 -26.53 9.47
N ASP A 224 14.17 -25.56 10.27
CA ASP A 224 12.75 -25.20 10.31
C ASP A 224 12.27 -24.68 8.97
N ALA A 225 13.09 -23.92 8.23
CA ALA A 225 12.74 -23.42 6.91
C ALA A 225 12.38 -24.55 5.93
N PHE A 226 13.06 -25.70 6.01
CA PHE A 226 12.71 -26.87 5.18
C PHE A 226 11.35 -27.46 5.53
N THR A 227 10.85 -27.30 6.74
CA THR A 227 9.53 -27.77 7.14
C THR A 227 8.41 -26.98 6.45
N HIS A 228 8.72 -25.77 5.98
CA HIS A 228 7.78 -24.94 5.23
C HIS A 228 7.74 -25.27 3.73
N LEU A 229 8.65 -26.10 3.23
CA LEU A 229 8.51 -26.67 1.89
C LEU A 229 7.41 -27.72 1.91
N GLY A 230 6.40 -27.52 1.09
CA GLY A 230 5.25 -28.40 1.04
C GLY A 230 4.31 -28.01 -0.08
N PHE A 231 3.27 -28.77 -0.25
CA PHE A 231 2.24 -28.46 -1.22
C PHE A 231 1.11 -27.67 -0.56
N TYR A 232 0.99 -26.41 -0.91
CA TYR A 232 -0.06 -25.49 -0.46
C TYR A 232 -1.04 -25.26 -1.61
N PRO A 233 -2.15 -26.01 -1.67
CA PRO A 233 -3.07 -25.90 -2.79
C PRO A 233 -3.76 -24.54 -2.81
N LEU A 234 -3.89 -23.97 -4.01
CA LEU A 234 -4.59 -22.69 -4.22
C LEU A 234 -6.11 -22.99 -4.21
N LEU A 235 -6.71 -23.10 -3.04
CA LEU A 235 -8.12 -23.43 -2.88
C LEU A 235 -8.91 -22.25 -2.32
N PRO A 236 -10.13 -22.00 -2.84
CA PRO A 236 -11.02 -21.01 -2.26
C PRO A 236 -11.49 -21.47 -0.87
N ASN A 237 -11.75 -20.50 0.01
CA ASN A 237 -12.26 -20.75 1.36
C ASN A 237 -13.43 -19.83 1.71
N LEU A 238 -14.09 -20.09 2.84
CA LEU A 238 -15.24 -19.32 3.31
C LEU A 238 -14.89 -18.32 4.44
N ALA A 239 -13.62 -18.06 4.68
CA ALA A 239 -13.16 -17.13 5.73
C ALA A 239 -13.79 -15.74 5.60
N TRP A 240 -14.01 -15.28 4.37
CA TRP A 240 -14.67 -14.00 4.09
C TRP A 240 -16.09 -13.91 4.66
N TYR A 241 -16.85 -15.01 4.65
CA TYR A 241 -18.23 -15.01 5.12
C TYR A 241 -18.32 -14.80 6.63
N GLU A 242 -17.54 -15.58 7.39
CA GLU A 242 -17.44 -15.40 8.85
C GLU A 242 -16.83 -14.04 9.20
N GLY A 243 -15.80 -13.62 8.45
CA GLY A 243 -15.16 -12.33 8.63
C GLY A 243 -16.10 -11.14 8.41
N LEU A 244 -17.01 -11.19 7.43
CA LEU A 244 -18.05 -10.16 7.23
C LEU A 244 -18.96 -10.05 8.46
N GLY A 245 -19.40 -11.18 9.02
CA GLY A 245 -20.19 -11.19 10.25
C GLY A 245 -19.47 -10.46 11.39
N LEU A 246 -18.21 -10.79 11.65
CA LEU A 246 -17.38 -10.15 12.69
C LEU A 246 -17.13 -8.67 12.41
N LEU A 247 -16.82 -8.31 11.17
CA LEU A 247 -16.53 -6.94 10.78
C LEU A 247 -17.72 -6.01 11.00
N PHE A 248 -18.92 -6.44 10.61
CA PHE A 248 -20.12 -5.61 10.75
C PHE A 248 -20.76 -5.63 12.15
N THR A 249 -20.43 -6.59 12.99
CA THR A 249 -20.98 -6.66 14.36
C THR A 249 -20.04 -6.05 15.40
N THR A 250 -18.78 -6.46 15.41
CA THR A 250 -17.82 -6.13 16.49
C THR A 250 -16.70 -5.20 16.07
N MET A 251 -16.38 -5.11 14.78
CA MET A 251 -15.21 -4.40 14.29
C MET A 251 -15.50 -3.33 13.22
N LEU A 252 -16.72 -2.80 13.24
CA LEU A 252 -17.17 -1.78 12.29
C LEU A 252 -16.24 -0.53 12.26
N ALA A 253 -15.57 -0.24 13.38
CA ALA A 253 -14.57 0.82 13.45
C ALA A 253 -13.41 0.66 12.45
N LEU A 254 -13.07 -0.57 12.03
CA LEU A 254 -12.04 -0.80 11.01
C LEU A 254 -12.42 -0.23 9.63
N MET A 255 -13.71 0.01 9.38
CA MET A 255 -14.15 0.68 8.15
C MET A 255 -13.56 2.10 8.02
N THR A 256 -13.20 2.76 9.12
CA THR A 256 -12.52 4.05 9.12
C THR A 256 -11.11 3.99 8.51
N VAL A 257 -10.53 2.79 8.42
CA VAL A 257 -9.26 2.52 7.75
C VAL A 257 -9.49 1.93 6.37
N ILE A 258 -10.40 0.95 6.25
CA ILE A 258 -10.65 0.21 5.01
C ILE A 258 -11.15 1.13 3.90
N LEU A 259 -12.13 2.00 4.18
CA LEU A 259 -12.71 2.88 3.15
C LEU A 259 -11.70 3.86 2.55
N PRO A 260 -10.94 4.64 3.34
CA PRO A 260 -9.99 5.61 2.78
C PRO A 260 -8.83 4.94 2.05
N ILE A 261 -8.32 3.82 2.56
CA ILE A 261 -7.19 3.14 1.91
C ILE A 261 -7.61 2.46 0.59
N THR A 262 -8.85 1.98 0.50
CA THR A 262 -9.42 1.47 -0.75
C THR A 262 -9.52 2.59 -1.79
N LEU A 263 -9.99 3.76 -1.38
CA LEU A 263 -10.04 4.92 -2.25
C LEU A 263 -8.66 5.34 -2.72
N TYR A 264 -7.66 5.31 -1.83
CA TYR A 264 -6.26 5.52 -2.20
C TYR A 264 -5.80 4.51 -3.25
N ASN A 265 -6.07 3.20 -3.07
CA ASN A 265 -5.69 2.15 -4.01
C ASN A 265 -6.26 2.41 -5.41
N ALA A 266 -7.54 2.75 -5.49
CA ALA A 266 -8.19 3.09 -6.75
C ALA A 266 -7.52 4.29 -7.46
N ILE A 267 -7.09 5.32 -6.71
CA ILE A 267 -6.40 6.48 -7.29
C ILE A 267 -4.96 6.15 -7.66
N GLU A 268 -4.28 5.30 -6.90
CA GLU A 268 -2.96 4.77 -7.26
C GLU A 268 -3.01 4.09 -8.63
N THR A 269 -3.98 3.21 -8.86
CA THR A 269 -4.23 2.58 -10.17
C THR A 269 -4.42 3.61 -11.28
N MET A 270 -5.27 4.64 -11.05
CA MET A 270 -5.48 5.70 -12.05
C MET A 270 -4.17 6.40 -12.43
N ASN A 271 -3.40 6.83 -11.43
CA ASN A 271 -2.14 7.54 -11.65
C ASN A 271 -1.12 6.67 -12.40
N ASN A 272 -1.05 5.37 -12.08
CA ASN A 272 -0.10 4.45 -12.69
C ASN A 272 -0.47 4.14 -14.14
N VAL A 273 -1.75 4.00 -14.46
CA VAL A 273 -2.26 3.83 -15.83
C VAL A 273 -2.07 5.09 -16.66
N GLU A 274 -2.30 6.28 -16.08
CA GLU A 274 -2.04 7.56 -16.75
C GLU A 274 -0.55 7.77 -17.04
N ALA A 275 0.34 7.40 -16.11
CA ALA A 275 1.78 7.44 -16.32
C ALA A 275 2.21 6.52 -17.46
N MET A 276 1.57 5.35 -17.58
CA MET A 276 1.83 4.42 -18.70
C MET A 276 1.29 4.96 -20.03
N SER A 277 0.14 5.64 -20.01
CA SER A 277 -0.38 6.33 -21.20
C SER A 277 0.57 7.41 -21.69
N ALA A 278 1.16 8.18 -20.75
CA ALA A 278 2.19 9.16 -21.06
C ALA A 278 3.48 8.53 -21.62
N ALA A 279 3.78 7.27 -21.25
CA ALA A 279 4.89 6.50 -21.79
C ALA A 279 4.58 5.83 -23.15
N GLY A 280 3.37 6.00 -23.68
CA GLY A 280 2.97 5.59 -25.04
C GLY A 280 2.02 4.40 -25.13
N ASP A 281 1.60 3.77 -24.03
CA ASP A 281 0.66 2.65 -24.03
C ASP A 281 -0.63 3.04 -23.29
N SER A 282 -1.69 3.35 -24.06
CA SER A 282 -2.96 3.85 -23.52
C SER A 282 -3.93 2.74 -23.15
N TYR A 283 -3.87 2.31 -21.91
CA TYR A 283 -4.83 1.40 -21.30
C TYR A 283 -6.07 2.17 -20.77
N SER A 284 -7.21 1.49 -20.70
CA SER A 284 -8.42 2.05 -20.12
C SER A 284 -8.33 2.08 -18.59
N VAL A 285 -8.30 3.27 -17.99
CA VAL A 285 -8.30 3.44 -16.52
C VAL A 285 -9.46 2.69 -15.87
N ARG A 286 -10.66 2.82 -16.43
CA ARG A 286 -11.86 2.11 -15.94
C ARG A 286 -11.68 0.59 -15.95
N GLU A 287 -11.13 0.04 -17.04
CA GLU A 287 -10.87 -1.38 -17.13
C GLU A 287 -9.81 -1.84 -16.12
N CYS A 288 -8.72 -1.08 -15.97
CA CYS A 288 -7.67 -1.40 -15.01
C CYS A 288 -8.19 -1.40 -13.57
N GLN A 289 -8.97 -0.38 -13.17
CA GLN A 289 -9.60 -0.33 -11.84
C GLN A 289 -10.55 -1.51 -11.60
N ALA A 290 -11.35 -1.87 -12.60
CA ALA A 290 -12.21 -3.04 -12.49
C ALA A 290 -11.38 -4.33 -12.29
N VAL A 291 -10.29 -4.49 -13.02
CA VAL A 291 -9.39 -5.65 -12.92
C VAL A 291 -8.70 -5.70 -11.57
N ASP A 292 -8.25 -4.57 -11.03
CA ASP A 292 -7.61 -4.49 -9.72
C ASP A 292 -8.61 -4.85 -8.62
N GLY A 293 -9.84 -4.33 -8.69
CA GLY A 293 -10.92 -4.70 -7.79
C GLY A 293 -11.27 -6.21 -7.88
N PHE A 294 -11.42 -6.76 -9.08
CA PHE A 294 -11.69 -8.20 -9.25
C PHE A 294 -10.51 -9.08 -8.83
N GLY A 295 -9.26 -8.66 -9.07
CA GLY A 295 -8.07 -9.35 -8.59
C GLY A 295 -8.00 -9.40 -7.07
N THR A 296 -8.31 -8.28 -6.41
CA THR A 296 -8.43 -8.17 -4.95
C THR A 296 -9.54 -9.08 -4.40
N LEU A 297 -10.73 -9.07 -5.03
CA LEU A 297 -11.83 -9.99 -4.68
C LEU A 297 -11.41 -11.45 -4.81
N LEU A 298 -10.77 -11.80 -5.92
CA LEU A 298 -10.28 -13.16 -6.16
C LEU A 298 -9.27 -13.58 -5.08
N GLY A 299 -8.32 -12.71 -4.75
CA GLY A 299 -7.36 -12.96 -3.66
C GLY A 299 -8.06 -13.23 -2.34
N ALA A 300 -9.07 -12.43 -1.98
CA ALA A 300 -9.84 -12.60 -0.76
C ALA A 300 -10.61 -13.93 -0.72
N LEU A 301 -11.20 -14.35 -1.83
CA LEU A 301 -11.88 -15.65 -1.94
C LEU A 301 -10.94 -16.85 -1.70
N PHE A 302 -9.64 -16.66 -1.91
CA PHE A 302 -8.60 -17.66 -1.66
C PHE A 302 -7.85 -17.44 -0.34
N GLY A 303 -8.35 -16.55 0.55
CA GLY A 303 -7.77 -16.29 1.88
C GLY A 303 -6.72 -15.17 1.93
N GLY A 304 -6.44 -14.53 0.82
CA GLY A 304 -5.58 -13.34 0.76
C GLY A 304 -6.23 -12.15 1.48
N VAL A 305 -5.38 -11.29 2.03
CA VAL A 305 -5.86 -10.15 2.84
C VAL A 305 -5.35 -8.80 2.32
N PHE A 306 -4.68 -8.80 1.17
CA PHE A 306 -4.04 -7.59 0.65
C PHE A 306 -4.59 -7.20 -0.72
N PRO A 307 -5.10 -5.95 -0.86
CA PRO A 307 -5.49 -5.40 -2.16
C PRO A 307 -4.33 -5.32 -3.15
N THR A 308 -4.66 -5.48 -4.39
CA THR A 308 -3.72 -5.49 -5.52
C THR A 308 -3.91 -4.26 -6.41
N THR A 309 -2.88 -3.91 -7.19
CA THR A 309 -2.87 -2.74 -8.07
C THR A 309 -1.89 -2.89 -9.22
N VAL A 310 -2.06 -2.07 -10.24
CA VAL A 310 -1.05 -1.84 -11.30
C VAL A 310 0.11 -1.03 -10.72
N TYR A 311 1.34 -1.39 -11.05
CA TYR A 311 2.53 -0.70 -10.56
C TYR A 311 3.02 0.41 -11.49
N ILE A 312 3.46 1.53 -10.91
CA ILE A 312 4.17 2.60 -11.64
C ILE A 312 5.46 2.09 -12.30
N ALA A 313 6.07 1.05 -11.75
CA ALA A 313 7.25 0.38 -12.30
C ALA A 313 7.07 -0.12 -13.74
N THR A 314 5.83 -0.24 -14.23
CA THR A 314 5.52 -0.57 -15.63
C THR A 314 6.19 0.40 -16.60
N VAL A 315 6.30 1.68 -16.26
CA VAL A 315 6.98 2.69 -17.10
C VAL A 315 8.45 2.32 -17.30
N GLY A 316 9.11 1.83 -16.26
CA GLY A 316 10.47 1.30 -16.34
C GLY A 316 10.57 0.08 -17.27
N SER A 317 9.62 -0.85 -17.17
CA SER A 317 9.55 -2.03 -18.07
C SER A 317 9.34 -1.60 -19.52
N LYS A 318 8.56 -0.56 -19.78
CA LYS A 318 8.38 0.03 -21.11
C LYS A 318 9.71 0.59 -21.66
N TRP A 319 10.45 1.30 -20.84
CA TRP A 319 11.77 1.84 -21.25
C TRP A 319 12.80 0.75 -21.52
N MET A 320 12.69 -0.41 -20.86
CA MET A 320 13.51 -1.59 -21.16
C MET A 320 13.10 -2.29 -22.48
N GLY A 321 11.98 -1.89 -23.11
CA GLY A 321 11.45 -2.52 -24.32
C GLY A 321 10.69 -3.81 -24.08
N ALA A 322 10.27 -4.09 -22.83
CA ALA A 322 9.55 -5.30 -22.48
C ALA A 322 8.20 -5.41 -23.21
N GLY A 323 7.77 -6.65 -23.45
CA GLY A 323 6.47 -6.98 -24.06
C GLY A 323 5.44 -7.43 -23.04
N ARG A 324 4.96 -8.68 -23.17
CA ARG A 324 4.02 -9.31 -22.25
C ARG A 324 4.63 -10.51 -21.49
N GLY A 325 5.77 -10.98 -21.92
CA GLY A 325 6.39 -12.21 -21.41
C GLY A 325 6.79 -12.08 -19.94
N TYR A 326 7.27 -10.93 -19.52
CA TYR A 326 7.68 -10.70 -18.14
C TYR A 326 6.50 -10.78 -17.14
N SER A 327 5.32 -10.29 -17.53
CA SER A 327 4.12 -10.39 -16.72
C SER A 327 3.62 -11.83 -16.61
N LEU A 328 3.64 -12.59 -17.74
CA LEU A 328 3.32 -14.03 -17.73
C LEU A 328 4.25 -14.82 -16.82
N LEU A 329 5.57 -14.60 -16.95
CA LEU A 329 6.58 -15.25 -16.11
C LEU A 329 6.34 -14.92 -14.62
N ASN A 330 6.08 -13.67 -14.30
CA ASN A 330 5.84 -13.26 -12.92
C ASN A 330 4.61 -13.98 -12.33
N GLY A 331 3.49 -13.99 -13.03
CA GLY A 331 2.30 -14.71 -12.59
C GLY A 331 2.56 -16.20 -12.37
N ALA A 332 3.20 -16.86 -13.34
CA ALA A 332 3.51 -18.28 -13.25
C ALA A 332 4.47 -18.61 -12.08
N VAL A 333 5.56 -17.85 -11.95
CA VAL A 333 6.57 -18.09 -10.91
C VAL A 333 5.97 -17.89 -9.52
N TYR A 334 5.17 -16.84 -9.30
CA TYR A 334 4.55 -16.63 -7.99
C TYR A 334 3.51 -17.70 -7.65
N GLY A 335 2.69 -18.11 -8.59
CA GLY A 335 1.76 -19.22 -8.40
C GLY A 335 2.48 -20.51 -7.99
N ILE A 336 3.51 -20.89 -8.75
CA ILE A 336 4.30 -22.11 -8.51
C ILE A 336 5.11 -22.00 -7.20
N ALA A 337 5.85 -20.91 -7.00
CA ALA A 337 6.69 -20.73 -5.82
C ALA A 337 5.89 -20.74 -4.51
N THR A 338 4.71 -20.14 -4.50
CA THR A 338 3.83 -20.17 -3.33
C THR A 338 3.24 -21.55 -3.11
N MET A 339 2.82 -22.23 -4.19
CA MET A 339 2.21 -23.56 -4.13
C MET A 339 3.17 -24.64 -3.57
N PHE A 340 4.48 -24.47 -3.81
CA PHE A 340 5.50 -25.38 -3.26
C PHE A 340 6.20 -24.86 -1.99
N GLY A 341 5.72 -23.78 -1.40
CA GLY A 341 6.27 -23.24 -0.15
C GLY A 341 7.63 -22.55 -0.30
N LEU A 342 8.11 -22.29 -1.52
CA LEU A 342 9.43 -21.66 -1.74
C LEU A 342 9.51 -20.26 -1.14
N ILE A 343 8.41 -19.50 -1.16
CA ILE A 343 8.36 -18.16 -0.54
C ILE A 343 8.44 -18.29 0.99
N ALA A 344 7.73 -19.27 1.56
CA ALA A 344 7.78 -19.57 2.98
C ALA A 344 9.20 -19.95 3.43
N PHE A 345 9.86 -20.83 2.66
CA PHE A 345 11.26 -21.20 2.88
C PHE A 345 12.19 -19.98 2.90
N ILE A 346 12.12 -19.11 1.88
CA ILE A 346 12.94 -17.90 1.80
C ILE A 346 12.66 -16.97 2.99
N ALA A 347 11.38 -16.75 3.33
CA ALA A 347 10.99 -15.86 4.42
C ALA A 347 11.45 -16.36 5.80
N ALA A 348 11.46 -17.68 6.02
CA ALA A 348 11.93 -18.29 7.27
C ALA A 348 13.45 -18.15 7.47
N LEU A 349 14.22 -18.13 6.38
CA LEU A 349 15.69 -17.99 6.43
C LEU A 349 16.17 -16.56 6.76
N ILE A 350 15.36 -15.55 6.47
CA ILE A 350 15.79 -14.15 6.55
C ILE A 350 15.41 -13.54 7.90
N PRO A 351 16.37 -13.15 8.77
CA PRO A 351 16.06 -12.46 10.02
C PRO A 351 15.40 -11.08 9.80
N VAL A 352 14.52 -10.69 10.71
CA VAL A 352 13.84 -9.38 10.66
C VAL A 352 14.82 -8.21 10.61
N SER A 353 15.95 -8.30 11.34
CA SER A 353 17.02 -7.30 11.34
C SER A 353 17.67 -7.05 9.98
N VAL A 354 17.56 -8.01 9.06
CA VAL A 354 18.04 -7.89 7.67
C VAL A 354 17.03 -7.23 6.77
N VAL A 355 15.72 -7.47 7.00
CA VAL A 355 14.66 -6.91 6.16
C VAL A 355 14.32 -5.49 6.59
N ALA A 356 14.37 -5.20 7.88
CA ALA A 356 13.99 -3.91 8.44
C ALA A 356 14.67 -2.70 7.75
N PRO A 357 15.99 -2.68 7.48
CA PRO A 357 16.62 -1.56 6.78
C PRO A 357 16.10 -1.33 5.35
N ILE A 358 15.71 -2.39 4.66
CA ILE A 358 15.11 -2.28 3.32
C ILE A 358 13.74 -1.62 3.42
N LEU A 359 12.99 -1.93 4.46
CA LEU A 359 11.70 -1.29 4.73
C LEU A 359 11.84 0.18 5.13
N VAL A 360 12.90 0.55 5.84
CA VAL A 360 13.22 1.97 6.07
C VAL A 360 13.34 2.71 4.74
N PHE A 361 14.05 2.13 3.76
CA PHE A 361 14.14 2.72 2.42
C PHE A 361 12.77 2.81 1.74
N VAL A 362 11.93 1.77 1.84
CA VAL A 362 10.57 1.80 1.25
C VAL A 362 9.77 2.96 1.84
N GLY A 363 9.74 3.10 3.17
CA GLY A 363 9.05 4.21 3.84
C GLY A 363 9.61 5.59 3.42
N MET A 364 10.93 5.73 3.37
CA MET A 364 11.58 6.95 2.86
C MET A 364 11.18 7.27 1.42
N SER A 365 11.13 6.26 0.55
CA SER A 365 10.74 6.43 -0.85
C SER A 365 9.28 6.88 -1.00
N MET A 366 8.37 6.35 -0.16
CA MET A 366 6.97 6.76 -0.13
C MET A 366 6.83 8.22 0.31
N ILE A 367 7.57 8.64 1.34
CA ILE A 367 7.59 10.03 1.81
C ILE A 367 8.14 10.94 0.69
N ALA A 368 9.27 10.59 0.08
CA ALA A 368 9.85 11.34 -1.02
C ALA A 368 8.88 11.46 -2.21
N THR A 369 8.16 10.37 -2.54
CA THR A 369 7.14 10.38 -3.59
C THR A 369 6.00 11.33 -3.27
N ALA A 370 5.57 11.42 -2.01
CA ALA A 370 4.50 12.33 -1.61
C ALA A 370 4.88 13.81 -1.84
N PHE A 371 6.14 14.16 -1.63
CA PHE A 371 6.63 15.51 -1.93
C PHE A 371 6.91 15.70 -3.43
N ASN A 372 7.70 14.82 -4.05
CA ASN A 372 8.14 14.96 -5.44
C ASN A 372 6.99 14.89 -6.46
N SER A 373 5.89 14.22 -6.12
CA SER A 373 4.70 14.13 -6.98
C SER A 373 3.78 15.34 -6.89
N ASN A 374 4.13 16.33 -6.06
CA ASN A 374 3.36 17.55 -5.87
C ASN A 374 4.25 18.78 -6.12
N GLN A 375 3.62 19.88 -6.53
CA GLN A 375 4.31 21.17 -6.61
C GLN A 375 4.73 21.64 -5.22
N ALA A 376 5.89 22.30 -5.10
CA ALA A 376 6.44 22.72 -3.81
C ALA A 376 5.47 23.56 -2.94
N ARG A 377 4.60 24.35 -3.57
CA ARG A 377 3.55 25.10 -2.86
C ARG A 377 2.61 24.24 -2.01
N TYR A 378 2.44 22.95 -2.35
CA TYR A 378 1.58 22.01 -1.61
C TYR A 378 2.32 21.23 -0.52
N TYR A 379 3.63 21.42 -0.34
CA TYR A 379 4.38 20.74 0.71
C TYR A 379 3.80 20.94 2.11
N PRO A 380 3.26 22.13 2.48
CA PRO A 380 2.56 22.30 3.75
C PRO A 380 1.32 21.39 3.88
N ALA A 381 0.58 21.18 2.78
CA ALA A 381 -0.59 20.30 2.79
C ALA A 381 -0.18 18.82 2.95
N VAL A 382 0.89 18.37 2.27
CA VAL A 382 1.47 17.04 2.45
C VAL A 382 1.93 16.84 3.89
N ALA A 383 2.68 17.79 4.44
CA ALA A 383 3.19 17.71 5.80
C ALA A 383 2.05 17.66 6.84
N LEU A 384 1.03 18.53 6.70
CA LEU A 384 -0.12 18.53 7.60
C LEU A 384 -0.89 17.21 7.55
N ALA A 385 -1.02 16.60 6.37
CA ALA A 385 -1.67 15.31 6.20
C ALA A 385 -0.89 14.14 6.86
N MET A 386 0.42 14.29 7.09
CA MET A 386 1.20 13.25 7.78
C MET A 386 0.95 13.22 9.30
N LEU A 387 0.63 14.36 9.92
CA LEU A 387 0.62 14.52 11.38
C LEU A 387 -0.38 13.62 12.12
N PRO A 388 -1.62 13.38 11.67
CA PRO A 388 -2.56 12.51 12.37
C PRO A 388 -2.03 11.10 12.61
N TYR A 389 -1.15 10.59 11.73
CA TYR A 389 -0.54 9.28 11.91
C TYR A 389 0.46 9.20 13.05
N PHE A 390 1.06 10.31 13.44
CA PHE A 390 1.89 10.34 14.66
C PHE A 390 1.04 10.05 15.90
N ALA A 391 -0.14 10.64 16.01
CA ALA A 391 -1.08 10.34 17.08
C ALA A 391 -1.59 8.90 17.02
N ASN A 392 -1.90 8.39 15.82
CA ASN A 392 -2.34 7.01 15.62
C ASN A 392 -1.25 6.00 16.03
N TYR A 393 0.01 6.27 15.71
CA TYR A 393 1.14 5.43 16.11
C TYR A 393 1.28 5.38 17.63
N LEU A 394 1.29 6.52 18.29
CA LEU A 394 1.34 6.58 19.76
C LEU A 394 0.15 5.86 20.39
N MET A 395 -1.05 6.11 19.89
CA MET A 395 -2.26 5.42 20.36
C MET A 395 -2.12 3.90 20.22
N THR A 396 -1.66 3.41 19.08
CA THR A 396 -1.52 1.96 18.81
C THR A 396 -0.51 1.31 19.77
N ARG A 397 0.55 2.04 20.16
CA ARG A 397 1.61 1.52 21.01
C ARG A 397 1.27 1.57 22.50
N PHE A 398 0.61 2.63 22.96
CA PHE A 398 0.39 2.88 24.39
C PHE A 398 -1.00 2.49 24.89
N ASN A 399 -2.01 2.38 24.03
CA ASN A 399 -3.41 2.20 24.43
C ASN A 399 -3.66 0.93 25.29
N ARG A 400 -2.84 -0.12 25.14
CA ARG A 400 -2.98 -1.38 25.89
C ARG A 400 -2.06 -1.50 27.10
N GLY A 401 -0.85 -0.95 27.02
CA GLY A 401 0.16 -1.17 28.05
C GLY A 401 0.35 0.00 29.02
N ALA A 402 0.08 1.21 28.58
CA ALA A 402 0.31 2.42 29.35
C ALA A 402 -0.56 3.60 28.90
N PRO A 403 -1.91 3.49 28.99
CA PRO A 403 -2.80 4.57 28.55
C PRO A 403 -2.57 5.88 29.31
N GLU A 404 -2.15 5.80 30.58
CA GLU A 404 -1.82 6.96 31.41
C GLU A 404 -0.61 7.74 30.87
N VAL A 405 0.41 7.03 30.36
CA VAL A 405 1.59 7.68 29.72
C VAL A 405 1.15 8.44 28.47
N MET A 406 0.29 7.87 27.66
CA MET A 406 -0.26 8.52 26.47
C MET A 406 -1.04 9.79 26.84
N GLN A 407 -1.91 9.72 27.84
CA GLN A 407 -2.69 10.85 28.34
C GLN A 407 -1.80 11.93 28.97
N GLY A 408 -0.71 11.51 29.62
CA GLY A 408 0.30 12.40 30.16
C GLY A 408 1.06 13.21 29.11
N ILE A 409 1.20 12.67 27.89
CA ILE A 409 1.77 13.40 26.74
C ILE A 409 0.74 14.39 26.19
N SER A 410 -0.45 13.94 25.88
CA SER A 410 -1.57 14.77 25.44
C SER A 410 -2.89 13.98 25.44
N THR A 411 -3.94 14.57 25.96
CA THR A 411 -5.31 14.03 25.92
C THR A 411 -5.87 13.94 24.52
N ALA A 412 -5.33 14.71 23.56
CA ALA A 412 -5.76 14.72 22.16
C ALA A 412 -5.27 13.51 21.36
N ILE A 413 -4.26 12.77 21.83
CA ILE A 413 -3.67 11.65 21.07
C ILE A 413 -4.72 10.58 20.77
N GLY A 414 -5.52 10.18 21.76
CA GLY A 414 -6.56 9.18 21.60
C GLY A 414 -7.59 9.57 20.55
N ALA A 415 -8.07 10.80 20.60
CA ALA A 415 -9.07 11.30 19.65
C ALA A 415 -8.49 11.50 18.24
N LEU A 416 -7.30 12.13 18.11
CA LEU A 416 -6.68 12.37 16.81
C LEU A 416 -6.21 11.07 16.14
N GLY A 417 -5.84 10.06 16.93
CA GLY A 417 -5.44 8.75 16.44
C GLY A 417 -6.61 7.93 15.87
N GLN A 418 -7.85 8.18 16.32
CA GLN A 418 -9.05 7.51 15.81
C GLN A 418 -9.45 8.10 14.46
N GLY A 419 -9.56 7.23 13.43
CA GLY A 419 -9.86 7.66 12.07
C GLY A 419 -8.77 8.54 11.44
N ALA A 420 -7.50 8.34 11.83
CA ALA A 420 -6.36 9.17 11.43
C ALA A 420 -6.22 9.32 9.91
N MET A 421 -6.59 8.30 9.11
CA MET A 421 -6.55 8.37 7.65
C MET A 421 -7.50 9.45 7.13
N PHE A 422 -8.73 9.49 7.63
CA PHE A 422 -9.70 10.53 7.25
C PHE A 422 -9.25 11.91 7.72
N SER A 423 -8.76 12.01 8.96
CA SER A 423 -8.21 13.25 9.51
C SER A 423 -7.05 13.77 8.64
N ALA A 424 -6.14 12.89 8.23
CA ALA A 424 -5.01 13.19 7.37
C ALA A 424 -5.47 13.73 6.00
N ILE A 425 -6.37 13.00 5.33
CA ILE A 425 -6.89 13.40 4.02
C ILE A 425 -7.63 14.73 4.10
N LEU A 426 -8.51 14.91 5.08
CA LEU A 426 -9.33 16.12 5.18
C LEU A 426 -8.52 17.35 5.59
N LEU A 427 -7.60 17.23 6.54
CA LEU A 427 -6.70 18.34 6.92
C LEU A 427 -5.78 18.73 5.75
N GLY A 428 -5.22 17.75 5.05
CA GLY A 428 -4.42 17.99 3.86
C GLY A 428 -5.23 18.63 2.72
N ALA A 429 -6.48 18.18 2.51
CA ALA A 429 -7.37 18.72 1.50
C ALA A 429 -7.79 20.16 1.81
N MET A 430 -8.12 20.46 3.06
CA MET A 430 -8.39 21.84 3.50
C MET A 430 -7.19 22.74 3.27
N CYS A 431 -5.99 22.29 3.64
CA CYS A 431 -4.76 23.06 3.44
C CYS A 431 -4.47 23.29 1.95
N ALA A 432 -4.60 22.27 1.11
CA ALA A 432 -4.41 22.42 -0.33
C ALA A 432 -5.42 23.38 -0.96
N ALA A 433 -6.69 23.30 -0.56
CA ALA A 433 -7.74 24.21 -1.02
C ALA A 433 -7.49 25.67 -0.57
N VAL A 434 -6.98 25.89 0.65
CA VAL A 434 -6.59 27.20 1.14
C VAL A 434 -5.38 27.77 0.38
N ILE A 435 -4.38 26.95 0.07
CA ILE A 435 -3.23 27.33 -0.77
C ILE A 435 -3.71 27.83 -2.15
N ASP A 436 -4.70 27.14 -2.73
CA ASP A 436 -5.29 27.54 -4.02
C ASP A 436 -6.33 28.65 -3.89
N ARG A 437 -6.55 29.19 -2.69
CA ARG A 437 -7.62 30.18 -2.37
C ARG A 437 -9.03 29.71 -2.75
N GLN A 438 -9.24 28.40 -2.81
CA GLN A 438 -10.52 27.77 -3.10
C GLN A 438 -11.35 27.60 -1.80
N PHE A 439 -11.68 28.70 -1.15
CA PHE A 439 -12.30 28.70 0.17
C PHE A 439 -13.66 27.98 0.22
N ARG A 440 -14.41 27.94 -0.89
CA ARG A 440 -15.62 27.10 -0.98
C ARG A 440 -15.32 25.62 -0.81
N GLN A 441 -14.25 25.12 -1.42
CA GLN A 441 -13.84 23.73 -1.28
C GLN A 441 -13.29 23.45 0.13
N ALA A 442 -12.50 24.37 0.70
CA ALA A 442 -12.05 24.27 2.08
C ALA A 442 -13.23 24.19 3.07
N THR A 443 -14.26 25.01 2.86
CA THR A 443 -15.52 24.95 3.63
C THR A 443 -16.19 23.58 3.49
N THR A 444 -16.29 23.05 2.27
CA THR A 444 -16.87 21.73 2.03
C THR A 444 -16.11 20.62 2.75
N PHE A 445 -14.78 20.62 2.70
CA PHE A 445 -13.96 19.64 3.41
C PHE A 445 -14.13 19.75 4.94
N ALA A 446 -14.21 20.96 5.48
CA ALA A 446 -14.46 21.18 6.91
C ALA A 446 -15.86 20.68 7.34
N LEU A 447 -16.89 20.89 6.52
CA LEU A 447 -18.23 20.36 6.76
C LEU A 447 -18.27 18.82 6.68
N VAL A 448 -17.56 18.24 5.72
CA VAL A 448 -17.39 16.77 5.63
C VAL A 448 -16.68 16.25 6.88
N ALA A 449 -15.62 16.92 7.35
CA ALA A 449 -14.93 16.54 8.58
C ALA A 449 -15.84 16.62 9.80
N ALA A 450 -16.66 17.68 9.92
CA ALA A 450 -17.66 17.80 10.98
C ALA A 450 -18.69 16.65 10.93
N ALA A 451 -19.20 16.31 9.75
CA ALA A 451 -20.12 15.21 9.57
C ALA A 451 -19.50 13.85 9.92
N MET A 452 -18.26 13.62 9.53
CA MET A 452 -17.54 12.37 9.87
C MET A 452 -17.25 12.26 11.36
N ALA A 453 -16.86 13.35 12.02
CA ALA A 453 -16.71 13.41 13.48
C ALA A 453 -18.06 13.21 14.20
N PHE A 454 -19.16 13.73 13.63
CA PHE A 454 -20.51 13.56 14.17
C PHE A 454 -20.96 12.10 14.20
N VAL A 455 -20.66 11.32 13.14
CA VAL A 455 -21.02 9.88 13.08
C VAL A 455 -19.96 8.95 13.67
N GLY A 456 -18.86 9.49 14.19
CA GLY A 456 -17.79 8.70 14.83
C GLY A 456 -16.82 8.01 13.86
N LEU A 457 -16.78 8.41 12.58
CA LEU A 457 -15.76 7.95 11.62
C LEU A 457 -14.40 8.55 11.90
N MET A 458 -14.34 9.66 12.63
CA MET A 458 -13.12 10.35 13.07
C MET A 458 -13.27 10.77 14.53
N HIS A 459 -12.13 10.79 15.25
CA HIS A 459 -12.02 11.31 16.61
C HIS A 459 -12.84 10.57 17.68
N ALA A 460 -13.39 9.40 17.33
CA ALA A 460 -14.16 8.56 18.24
C ALA A 460 -13.76 7.08 18.11
N PRO A 461 -13.84 6.28 19.19
CA PRO A 461 -13.48 4.87 19.17
C PRO A 461 -14.49 3.97 18.47
N GLN A 462 -15.69 4.46 18.24
CA GLN A 462 -16.79 3.69 17.63
C GLN A 462 -17.74 4.60 16.85
N LEU A 463 -18.51 4.02 15.95
CA LEU A 463 -19.58 4.73 15.24
C LEU A 463 -20.74 5.01 16.21
N ALA A 464 -21.07 6.28 16.37
CA ALA A 464 -22.21 6.73 17.19
C ALA A 464 -22.65 8.12 16.71
N TRP A 465 -23.91 8.47 16.99
CA TRP A 465 -24.37 9.82 16.74
C TRP A 465 -23.76 10.80 17.74
N TYR A 466 -23.29 11.92 17.23
CA TYR A 466 -22.63 12.99 18.01
C TYR A 466 -21.44 12.47 18.83
N ALA A 467 -20.65 11.62 18.19
CA ALA A 467 -19.57 10.83 18.82
C ALA A 467 -18.38 11.68 19.32
N ALA A 468 -18.08 12.80 18.65
CA ALA A 468 -16.96 13.67 18.98
C ALA A 468 -17.39 15.17 18.97
N PRO A 469 -18.17 15.64 19.96
CA PRO A 469 -18.81 16.97 19.94
C PRO A 469 -17.83 18.13 19.75
N ASP A 470 -16.72 18.13 20.48
CA ASP A 470 -15.73 19.20 20.43
C ASP A 470 -15.09 19.34 19.06
N PHE A 471 -14.81 18.20 18.40
CA PHE A 471 -14.28 18.19 17.05
C PHE A 471 -15.34 18.63 16.02
N VAL A 472 -16.60 18.23 16.20
CA VAL A 472 -17.72 18.71 15.36
C VAL A 472 -17.79 20.22 15.41
N HIS A 473 -17.82 20.80 16.60
CA HIS A 473 -17.87 22.25 16.77
C HIS A 473 -16.60 22.93 16.21
N GLY A 474 -15.41 22.36 16.45
CA GLY A 474 -14.16 22.86 15.91
C GLY A 474 -14.17 22.93 14.37
N TYR A 475 -14.60 21.84 13.71
CA TYR A 475 -14.71 21.82 12.24
C TYR A 475 -15.81 22.75 11.71
N LEU A 476 -16.93 22.92 12.43
CA LEU A 476 -17.96 23.89 12.06
C LEU A 476 -17.43 25.33 12.16
N LEU A 477 -16.66 25.67 13.19
CA LEU A 477 -16.01 26.97 13.30
C LEU A 477 -14.99 27.19 12.18
N MET A 478 -14.19 26.16 11.83
CA MET A 478 -13.31 26.23 10.65
C MET A 478 -14.10 26.46 9.37
N ALA A 479 -15.21 25.75 9.18
CA ALA A 479 -16.08 25.91 8.02
C ALA A 479 -16.64 27.33 7.93
N LEU A 480 -17.11 27.90 9.04
CA LEU A 480 -17.58 29.30 9.10
C LEU A 480 -16.47 30.28 8.74
N PHE A 481 -15.26 30.05 9.25
CA PHE A 481 -14.11 30.90 8.93
C PHE A 481 -13.75 30.85 7.43
N PHE A 482 -13.70 29.67 6.83
CA PHE A 482 -13.47 29.53 5.40
C PHE A 482 -14.62 30.08 4.56
N ALA A 483 -15.87 29.88 4.99
CA ALA A 483 -17.05 30.44 4.32
C ALA A 483 -17.02 31.97 4.30
N TRP A 484 -16.54 32.60 5.37
CA TRP A 484 -16.36 34.06 5.43
C TRP A 484 -15.40 34.59 4.36
N TYR A 485 -14.22 33.85 4.15
CA TYR A 485 -13.31 34.22 3.05
C TYR A 485 -13.93 33.93 1.68
N ALA A 486 -14.70 32.88 1.53
CA ALA A 486 -15.43 32.56 0.31
C ALA A 486 -16.47 33.67 -0.03
N TRP A 487 -17.13 34.18 1.00
CA TRP A 487 -18.11 35.31 0.87
C TRP A 487 -17.42 36.64 0.53
N ARG A 488 -16.22 36.87 1.08
CA ARG A 488 -15.42 38.07 0.74
C ARG A 488 -14.91 38.08 -0.70
N GLY A 489 -15.13 37.05 -1.47
CA GLY A 489 -14.76 36.99 -2.88
C GLY A 489 -13.25 36.98 -3.11
N VAL A 490 -12.48 36.39 -2.18
CA VAL A 490 -11.04 36.17 -2.42
C VAL A 490 -10.90 35.32 -3.67
N GLU A 491 -10.27 35.85 -4.71
CA GLU A 491 -10.11 35.17 -5.98
C GLU A 491 -9.22 33.94 -5.84
N PRO A 492 -9.53 32.82 -6.56
CA PRO A 492 -8.65 31.67 -6.65
C PRO A 492 -7.25 32.10 -7.12
N ALA A 493 -6.22 31.50 -6.58
CA ALA A 493 -4.87 31.72 -7.08
C ALA A 493 -4.84 31.36 -8.58
N THR A 494 -4.56 32.31 -9.43
CA THR A 494 -4.37 32.06 -10.86
C THR A 494 -3.33 30.95 -10.98
N ARG A 495 -3.64 29.91 -11.76
CA ARG A 495 -2.67 28.90 -12.15
C ARG A 495 -1.59 29.63 -12.96
N GLY A 496 -0.59 30.18 -12.26
CA GLY A 496 0.56 30.79 -12.90
C GLY A 496 1.16 29.75 -13.84
N ASN A 497 1.32 30.13 -15.08
CA ASN A 497 2.15 29.39 -16.02
C ASN A 497 3.46 29.06 -15.30
N ALA A 498 3.71 27.79 -15.09
CA ALA A 498 4.99 27.32 -14.62
C ALA A 498 6.00 27.49 -15.78
N THR A 499 6.46 28.74 -15.93
CA THR A 499 7.72 29.01 -16.63
C THR A 499 8.70 29.46 -15.57
N ALA A 500 9.67 28.59 -15.35
CA ALA A 500 11.01 28.84 -14.79
C ALA A 500 11.08 29.74 -13.53
N ASP A 501 11.40 29.10 -12.38
CA ASP A 501 12.63 29.49 -11.66
C ASP A 501 13.17 28.22 -10.97
#